data_c825bac69e4f1713fb31dcc975967180
#
_entry.id   c825bac69e4f1713fb31dcc975967180
#
_cell.length_a   1.000
_cell.length_b   1.000
_cell.length_c   1.000
_cell.angle_alpha   90.00
_cell.angle_beta   90.00
_cell.angle_gamma   90.00
#
_symmetry.space_group_name_H-M   'P 1'
#
loop_
_entity.id
_entity.type
_entity.pdbx_description
1 polymer ?
#
loop_
_entity_poly.entity_id
_entity_poly.type
_entity_poly.pdbx_seq_one_letter_code
_entity_poly.pdbx_strand_id
1 'polypeptide(L)'
;MKQVVAGVDIGGTNTIYGLVDKSGKVLLENRIITRDYPYIKDFVTALSGAIHKLVKKDQDLIGIGIGAPNAHYYKGTIELAPNLPWKGIVPLAEMMMKKSNIPVVVTNDANAAAVGEMVFGGARNMKNFIVLTLGTGLGSGIVINGEVLYGHTAFAGELGHTTLVPGGRECGCGKKGCLETYASASGLVRTVQQILCDTRDESPLRDIAPTALTSKIVATAASENDSVAVKAMNYTAEMLGLAIVNAVVFSSPEAVFLFGGLTKAGDILFNPVREYVDKNVMPVFRGTVKILPSGISESNAAVLGAAALGWNELKKQ
;
A
#
# COMPACT_ATOMS: atom_id res chain seq x y z
N MET A 1 -14.21 29.84 5.74
CA MET A 1 -13.80 29.00 4.59
C MET A 1 -13.81 27.52 5.00
N LYS A 2 -14.12 26.63 4.08
CA LYS A 2 -14.05 25.17 4.30
C LYS A 2 -12.60 24.74 4.36
N GLN A 3 -12.15 24.18 5.47
CA GLN A 3 -10.82 23.61 5.56
C GLN A 3 -10.69 22.38 4.69
N VAL A 4 -9.59 22.27 3.94
CA VAL A 4 -9.23 21.14 3.11
C VAL A 4 -7.76 20.78 3.28
N VAL A 5 -7.43 19.52 3.08
CA VAL A 5 -6.06 19.02 3.02
C VAL A 5 -5.81 18.45 1.65
N ALA A 6 -4.65 18.71 1.08
CA ALA A 6 -4.22 18.04 -0.13
C ALA A 6 -3.60 16.69 0.20
N GLY A 7 -4.10 15.63 -0.42
CA GLY A 7 -3.47 14.32 -0.43
C GLY A 7 -2.70 14.13 -1.73
N VAL A 8 -1.48 13.63 -1.64
CA VAL A 8 -0.59 13.39 -2.78
C VAL A 8 -0.01 11.98 -2.67
N ASP A 9 -0.14 11.19 -3.72
CA ASP A 9 0.51 9.89 -3.86
C ASP A 9 1.53 9.93 -5.00
N ILE A 10 2.80 9.80 -4.66
CA ILE A 10 3.91 9.88 -5.62
C ILE A 10 4.31 8.49 -6.04
N GLY A 11 3.93 8.09 -7.25
CA GLY A 11 4.42 6.88 -7.90
C GLY A 11 5.51 7.16 -8.94
N GLY A 12 6.20 6.11 -9.36
CA GLY A 12 7.30 6.23 -10.35
C GLY A 12 6.85 6.70 -11.74
N THR A 13 5.61 6.49 -12.12
CA THR A 13 5.06 6.91 -13.42
C THR A 13 4.15 8.11 -13.27
N ASN A 14 3.22 8.06 -12.33
CA ASN A 14 2.21 9.09 -12.09
C ASN A 14 2.26 9.55 -10.63
N THR A 15 1.95 10.82 -10.41
CA THR A 15 1.63 11.38 -9.12
C THR A 15 0.16 11.79 -9.14
N ILE A 16 -0.64 11.21 -8.23
CA ILE A 16 -2.05 11.54 -8.06
C ILE A 16 -2.16 12.51 -6.88
N TYR A 17 -2.99 13.53 -7.03
CA TYR A 17 -3.20 14.52 -5.98
C TYR A 17 -4.65 15.00 -5.98
N GLY A 18 -5.15 15.37 -4.80
CA GLY A 18 -6.53 15.83 -4.68
C GLY A 18 -6.78 16.58 -3.38
N LEU A 19 -7.95 17.18 -3.27
CA LEU A 19 -8.41 17.88 -2.07
C LEU A 19 -9.42 17.04 -1.31
N VAL A 20 -9.21 16.90 -0.02
CA VAL A 20 -10.05 16.10 0.88
C VAL A 20 -10.55 16.98 2.03
N ASP A 21 -11.84 16.94 2.29
CA ASP A 21 -12.43 17.63 3.44
C ASP A 21 -12.30 16.81 4.75
N LYS A 22 -12.67 17.40 5.86
CA LYS A 22 -12.57 16.79 7.20
C LYS A 22 -13.41 15.49 7.34
N SER A 23 -14.41 15.29 6.50
CA SER A 23 -15.23 14.07 6.51
C SER A 23 -14.60 12.90 5.74
N GLY A 24 -13.52 13.15 5.01
CA GLY A 24 -12.89 12.17 4.11
C GLY A 24 -13.49 12.18 2.70
N LYS A 25 -14.28 13.20 2.36
CA LYS A 25 -14.79 13.34 0.99
C LYS A 25 -13.70 13.92 0.09
N VAL A 26 -13.33 13.17 -0.96
CA VAL A 26 -12.49 13.68 -2.04
C VAL A 26 -13.31 14.66 -2.88
N LEU A 27 -12.93 15.92 -2.89
CA LEU A 27 -13.62 17.00 -3.56
C LEU A 27 -13.22 17.14 -5.01
N LEU A 28 -11.93 16.97 -5.28
CA LEU A 28 -11.31 17.03 -6.60
C LEU A 28 -10.07 16.12 -6.57
N GLU A 29 -9.80 15.48 -7.69
CA GLU A 29 -8.60 14.67 -7.91
C GLU A 29 -8.04 14.97 -9.31
N ASN A 30 -6.74 14.92 -9.43
CA ASN A 30 -6.04 15.08 -10.69
C ASN A 30 -4.70 14.33 -10.63
N ARG A 31 -3.96 14.33 -11.75
CA ARG A 31 -2.66 13.67 -11.85
C ARG A 31 -1.67 14.48 -12.67
N ILE A 32 -0.39 14.29 -12.37
CA ILE A 32 0.73 14.68 -13.23
C ILE A 32 1.58 13.44 -13.51
N ILE A 33 2.29 13.45 -14.62
CA ILE A 33 3.20 12.37 -14.98
C ILE A 33 4.53 12.62 -14.28
N THR A 34 4.90 11.78 -13.32
CA THR A 34 6.13 11.95 -12.52
C THR A 34 7.38 11.98 -13.38
N ARG A 35 7.42 11.13 -14.42
CA ARG A 35 8.58 11.00 -15.34
C ARG A 35 8.84 12.22 -16.19
N ASP A 36 7.85 13.10 -16.38
CA ASP A 36 8.03 14.35 -17.14
C ASP A 36 8.89 15.37 -16.39
N TYR A 37 9.20 15.10 -15.11
CA TYR A 37 9.98 15.98 -14.24
C TYR A 37 11.28 15.30 -13.78
N PRO A 38 12.33 15.28 -14.62
CA PRO A 38 13.61 14.68 -14.25
C PRO A 38 14.32 15.44 -13.11
N TYR A 39 13.97 16.73 -12.92
CA TYR A 39 14.49 17.54 -11.81
C TYR A 39 13.44 17.78 -10.75
N ILE A 40 13.78 17.49 -9.50
CA ILE A 40 12.86 17.62 -8.35
C ILE A 40 12.32 19.04 -8.17
N LYS A 41 13.10 20.07 -8.47
CA LYS A 41 12.67 21.47 -8.35
C LYS A 41 11.50 21.79 -9.29
N ASP A 42 11.53 21.25 -10.51
CA ASP A 42 10.47 21.44 -11.50
C ASP A 42 9.21 20.68 -11.09
N PHE A 43 9.38 19.45 -10.59
CA PHE A 43 8.28 18.65 -10.03
C PHE A 43 7.57 19.38 -8.88
N VAL A 44 8.33 19.84 -7.89
CA VAL A 44 7.79 20.59 -6.74
C VAL A 44 7.04 21.84 -7.18
N THR A 45 7.59 22.56 -8.16
CA THR A 45 6.94 23.77 -8.71
C THR A 45 5.63 23.42 -9.41
N ALA A 46 5.64 22.40 -10.26
CA ALA A 46 4.45 21.94 -10.98
C ALA A 46 3.37 21.42 -10.03
N LEU A 47 3.75 20.55 -9.09
CA LEU A 47 2.83 19.96 -8.13
C LEU A 47 2.20 21.01 -7.20
N SER A 48 3.02 21.90 -6.63
CA SER A 48 2.52 22.99 -5.78
C SER A 48 1.52 23.89 -6.55
N GLY A 49 1.88 24.30 -7.76
CA GLY A 49 1.00 25.10 -8.61
C GLY A 49 -0.29 24.36 -8.99
N ALA A 50 -0.21 23.04 -9.23
CA ALA A 50 -1.35 22.22 -9.57
C ALA A 50 -2.29 22.05 -8.37
N ILE A 51 -1.78 21.85 -7.16
CA ILE A 51 -2.58 21.78 -5.92
C ILE A 51 -3.32 23.11 -5.70
N HIS A 52 -2.62 24.25 -5.79
CA HIS A 52 -3.25 25.57 -5.57
C HIS A 52 -4.39 25.85 -6.57
N LYS A 53 -4.26 25.40 -7.82
CA LYS A 53 -5.33 25.54 -8.83
C LYS A 53 -6.59 24.76 -8.50
N LEU A 54 -6.52 23.70 -7.67
CA LEU A 54 -7.71 22.97 -7.23
C LEU A 54 -8.49 23.70 -6.12
N VAL A 55 -7.82 24.58 -5.36
CA VAL A 55 -8.42 25.27 -4.21
C VAL A 55 -9.37 26.35 -4.69
N LYS A 56 -10.65 26.28 -4.27
CA LYS A 56 -11.68 27.27 -4.58
C LYS A 56 -11.64 28.44 -3.59
N LYS A 57 -12.26 29.57 -3.95
CA LYS A 57 -12.30 30.80 -3.13
C LYS A 57 -12.91 30.63 -1.73
N ASP A 58 -13.81 29.65 -1.56
CA ASP A 58 -14.47 29.33 -0.29
C ASP A 58 -13.73 28.27 0.52
N GLN A 59 -12.58 27.78 0.03
CA GLN A 59 -11.75 26.76 0.67
C GLN A 59 -10.47 27.34 1.23
N ASP A 60 -9.98 26.70 2.31
CA ASP A 60 -8.72 27.02 2.98
C ASP A 60 -7.86 25.74 3.01
N LEU A 61 -6.75 25.76 2.28
CA LEU A 61 -5.78 24.66 2.24
C LEU A 61 -4.87 24.74 3.46
N ILE A 62 -5.11 23.90 4.45
CA ILE A 62 -4.43 23.95 5.74
C ILE A 62 -3.27 22.97 5.90
N GLY A 63 -3.10 22.03 4.98
CA GLY A 63 -2.03 21.04 5.02
C GLY A 63 -1.90 20.22 3.74
N ILE A 64 -0.75 19.61 3.56
CA ILE A 64 -0.44 18.69 2.46
C ILE A 64 0.13 17.40 3.07
N GLY A 65 -0.53 16.27 2.86
CA GLY A 65 -0.01 14.95 3.18
C GLY A 65 0.49 14.25 1.92
N ILE A 66 1.65 13.62 1.99
CA ILE A 66 2.29 12.96 0.85
C ILE A 66 2.65 11.52 1.20
N GLY A 67 2.14 10.55 0.42
CA GLY A 67 2.63 9.19 0.35
C GLY A 67 3.66 9.04 -0.77
N ALA A 68 4.80 8.44 -0.49
CA ALA A 68 5.84 8.25 -1.51
C ALA A 68 6.72 7.02 -1.19
N PRO A 69 7.28 6.34 -2.21
CA PRO A 69 8.21 5.25 -1.99
C PRO A 69 9.43 5.71 -1.19
N ASN A 70 9.92 4.89 -0.26
CA ASN A 70 11.08 5.16 0.57
C ASN A 70 11.05 6.52 1.29
N ALA A 71 9.87 7.00 1.66
CA ALA A 71 9.74 8.25 2.38
C ALA A 71 10.05 8.09 3.87
N HIS A 72 10.90 8.97 4.37
CA HIS A 72 11.31 9.03 5.77
C HIS A 72 10.50 10.08 6.53
N TYR A 73 9.58 9.63 7.37
CA TYR A 73 8.62 10.49 8.07
C TYR A 73 9.29 11.61 8.89
N TYR A 74 10.24 11.29 9.77
CA TYR A 74 10.84 12.27 10.68
C TYR A 74 11.67 13.37 9.98
N LYS A 75 12.32 13.02 8.86
CA LYS A 75 13.13 13.97 8.10
C LYS A 75 12.35 14.67 6.97
N GLY A 76 11.16 14.15 6.62
CA GLY A 76 10.39 14.66 5.47
C GLY A 76 11.10 14.46 4.13
N THR A 77 11.91 13.40 4.01
CA THR A 77 12.73 13.09 2.83
C THR A 77 12.21 11.88 2.07
N ILE A 78 12.56 11.77 0.79
CA ILE A 78 12.56 10.51 0.04
C ILE A 78 14.01 10.05 -0.08
N GLU A 79 14.29 8.80 0.32
CA GLU A 79 15.65 8.29 0.40
C GLU A 79 15.84 7.10 -0.55
N LEU A 80 16.73 7.25 -1.55
CA LEU A 80 17.15 6.16 -2.44
C LEU A 80 16.00 5.39 -3.12
N ALA A 81 14.90 6.05 -3.46
CA ALA A 81 13.76 5.41 -4.13
C ALA A 81 14.12 4.95 -5.54
N PRO A 82 14.15 3.63 -5.84
CA PRO A 82 14.64 3.12 -7.12
C PRO A 82 13.72 3.48 -8.29
N ASN A 83 12.44 3.62 -8.02
CA ASN A 83 11.39 3.84 -9.02
C ASN A 83 11.16 5.32 -9.36
N LEU A 84 11.80 6.25 -8.64
CA LEU A 84 11.66 7.68 -8.89
C LEU A 84 12.82 8.21 -9.74
N PRO A 85 12.59 9.26 -10.54
CA PRO A 85 13.66 9.85 -11.38
C PRO A 85 14.74 10.53 -10.54
N TRP A 86 14.41 10.99 -9.33
CA TRP A 86 15.32 11.70 -8.44
C TRP A 86 16.15 10.71 -7.61
N LYS A 87 17.46 10.90 -7.57
CA LYS A 87 18.38 10.01 -6.87
C LYS A 87 18.88 10.64 -5.57
N GLY A 88 19.37 9.79 -4.66
CA GLY A 88 19.91 10.22 -3.38
C GLY A 88 18.82 10.54 -2.35
N ILE A 89 19.08 11.53 -1.52
CA ILE A 89 18.18 12.00 -0.46
C ILE A 89 17.52 13.31 -0.91
N VAL A 90 16.22 13.31 -1.05
CA VAL A 90 15.41 14.43 -1.50
C VAL A 90 14.63 15.02 -0.33
N PRO A 91 14.87 16.26 0.11
CA PRO A 91 14.16 16.91 1.22
C PRO A 91 12.78 17.43 0.76
N LEU A 92 11.89 16.51 0.39
CA LEU A 92 10.64 16.81 -0.29
C LEU A 92 9.71 17.69 0.55
N ALA A 93 9.53 17.38 1.84
CA ALA A 93 8.64 18.17 2.71
C ALA A 93 9.10 19.64 2.80
N GLU A 94 10.40 19.87 3.01
CA GLU A 94 10.97 21.21 3.08
C GLU A 94 10.79 21.98 1.75
N MET A 95 11.07 21.33 0.62
CA MET A 95 10.94 21.93 -0.71
C MET A 95 9.48 22.31 -1.02
N MET A 96 8.54 21.40 -0.70
CA MET A 96 7.11 21.63 -0.89
C MET A 96 6.60 22.73 0.05
N MET A 97 7.01 22.74 1.32
CA MET A 97 6.66 23.77 2.30
C MET A 97 7.12 25.16 1.85
N LYS A 98 8.39 25.28 1.44
CA LYS A 98 8.94 26.56 0.92
C LYS A 98 8.18 27.07 -0.32
N LYS A 99 7.69 26.14 -1.17
CA LYS A 99 7.01 26.52 -2.41
C LYS A 99 5.54 26.84 -2.21
N SER A 100 4.84 26.09 -1.35
CA SER A 100 3.38 26.22 -1.13
C SER A 100 3.03 27.18 0.00
N ASN A 101 3.95 27.42 0.93
CA ASN A 101 3.71 28.08 2.22
C ASN A 101 2.64 27.39 3.07
N ILE A 102 2.51 26.06 2.92
CA ILE A 102 1.55 25.21 3.64
C ILE A 102 2.34 24.13 4.39
N PRO A 103 1.94 23.73 5.60
CA PRO A 103 2.55 22.58 6.29
C PRO A 103 2.48 21.29 5.45
N VAL A 104 3.60 20.58 5.37
CA VAL A 104 3.74 19.35 4.56
C VAL A 104 4.27 18.23 5.42
N VAL A 105 3.64 17.08 5.33
CA VAL A 105 4.11 15.83 5.96
C VAL A 105 4.24 14.74 4.90
N VAL A 106 5.29 13.94 5.02
CA VAL A 106 5.63 12.88 4.05
C VAL A 106 5.74 11.55 4.78
N THR A 107 5.23 10.48 4.20
CA THR A 107 5.42 9.11 4.69
C THR A 107 5.45 8.12 3.53
N ASN A 108 5.80 6.86 3.82
CA ASN A 108 5.66 5.76 2.87
C ASN A 108 4.18 5.55 2.49
N ASP A 109 3.92 5.08 1.26
CA ASP A 109 2.60 4.85 0.69
C ASP A 109 1.75 3.86 1.52
N ALA A 110 2.34 2.78 2.01
CA ALA A 110 1.63 1.81 2.86
C ALA A 110 1.30 2.38 4.25
N ASN A 111 2.18 3.20 4.83
CA ASN A 111 1.88 3.95 6.05
C ASN A 111 0.76 4.96 5.84
N ALA A 112 0.75 5.66 4.69
CA ALA A 112 -0.35 6.55 4.33
C ALA A 112 -1.69 5.78 4.23
N ALA A 113 -1.68 4.57 3.64
CA ALA A 113 -2.86 3.71 3.60
C ALA A 113 -3.33 3.32 5.03
N ALA A 114 -2.41 3.01 5.94
CA ALA A 114 -2.74 2.70 7.33
C ALA A 114 -3.36 3.92 8.07
N VAL A 115 -2.80 5.12 7.88
CA VAL A 115 -3.41 6.35 8.42
C VAL A 115 -4.79 6.59 7.80
N GLY A 116 -4.94 6.29 6.50
CA GLY A 116 -6.23 6.35 5.82
C GLY A 116 -7.28 5.47 6.48
N GLU A 117 -6.96 4.20 6.74
CA GLU A 117 -7.86 3.27 7.45
C GLU A 117 -8.20 3.76 8.86
N MET A 118 -7.23 4.32 9.57
CA MET A 118 -7.41 4.85 10.91
C MET A 118 -8.35 6.07 10.94
N VAL A 119 -8.22 6.98 9.98
CA VAL A 119 -8.95 8.26 9.99
C VAL A 119 -10.29 8.16 9.27
N PHE A 120 -10.35 7.47 8.13
CA PHE A 120 -11.50 7.46 7.24
C PHE A 120 -12.06 6.07 6.93
N GLY A 121 -11.27 5.01 7.18
CA GLY A 121 -11.60 3.64 6.80
C GLY A 121 -12.21 2.79 7.91
N GLY A 122 -11.95 1.48 7.84
CA GLY A 122 -12.49 0.47 8.74
C GLY A 122 -11.87 0.43 10.14
N ALA A 123 -10.71 1.07 10.34
CA ALA A 123 -9.95 1.04 11.59
C ALA A 123 -10.20 2.26 12.51
N ARG A 124 -11.25 3.08 12.27
CA ARG A 124 -11.52 4.33 13.02
C ARG A 124 -11.57 4.17 14.54
N ASN A 125 -11.98 3.02 15.04
CA ASN A 125 -12.11 2.73 16.47
C ASN A 125 -11.07 1.72 16.96
N MET A 126 -10.08 1.38 16.13
CA MET A 126 -9.01 0.45 16.47
C MET A 126 -7.74 1.22 16.83
N LYS A 127 -6.99 0.66 17.75
CA LYS A 127 -5.69 1.21 18.15
C LYS A 127 -4.51 0.38 17.67
N ASN A 128 -4.74 -0.90 17.39
CA ASN A 128 -3.69 -1.85 17.02
C ASN A 128 -4.15 -2.63 15.79
N PHE A 129 -3.60 -2.32 14.63
CA PHE A 129 -3.95 -3.01 13.39
C PHE A 129 -2.81 -2.92 12.38
N ILE A 130 -2.90 -3.76 11.35
CA ILE A 130 -1.94 -3.77 10.24
C ILE A 130 -2.72 -3.57 8.94
N VAL A 131 -2.16 -2.79 8.02
CA VAL A 131 -2.61 -2.73 6.63
C VAL A 131 -1.56 -3.39 5.76
N LEU A 132 -1.97 -4.32 4.89
CA LEU A 132 -1.14 -4.93 3.86
C LEU A 132 -1.62 -4.45 2.49
N THR A 133 -0.74 -3.79 1.74
CA THR A 133 -1.05 -3.32 0.39
C THR A 133 -0.57 -4.34 -0.63
N LEU A 134 -1.52 -4.99 -1.32
CA LEU A 134 -1.31 -6.10 -2.26
C LEU A 134 -1.44 -5.60 -3.71
N GLY A 135 -0.41 -4.87 -4.14
CA GLY A 135 -0.28 -4.33 -5.50
C GLY A 135 0.74 -5.10 -6.33
N THR A 136 1.48 -4.41 -7.20
CA THR A 136 2.63 -4.98 -7.94
C THR A 136 3.64 -5.58 -6.96
N GLY A 137 3.92 -4.86 -5.86
CA GLY A 137 4.65 -5.35 -4.69
C GLY A 137 3.73 -5.58 -3.50
N LEU A 138 4.33 -5.74 -2.32
CA LEU A 138 3.62 -5.86 -1.04
C LEU A 138 4.21 -4.87 -0.04
N GLY A 139 3.42 -3.85 0.31
CA GLY A 139 3.74 -2.93 1.39
C GLY A 139 2.95 -3.21 2.66
N SER A 140 3.35 -2.61 3.76
CA SER A 140 2.60 -2.71 5.02
C SER A 140 2.76 -1.47 5.89
N GLY A 141 1.68 -1.09 6.57
CA GLY A 141 1.66 -0.08 7.62
C GLY A 141 1.16 -0.70 8.91
N ILE A 142 1.88 -0.48 9.98
CA ILE A 142 1.57 -1.03 11.31
C ILE A 142 1.16 0.12 12.21
N VAL A 143 0.01 -0.01 12.87
CA VAL A 143 -0.48 0.95 13.87
C VAL A 143 -0.50 0.28 15.23
N ILE A 144 0.10 0.93 16.23
CA ILE A 144 0.18 0.47 17.62
C ILE A 144 -0.24 1.66 18.51
N ASN A 145 -1.21 1.41 19.40
CA ASN A 145 -1.77 2.42 20.30
C ASN A 145 -2.32 3.66 19.58
N GLY A 146 -2.80 3.50 18.33
CA GLY A 146 -3.35 4.57 17.52
C GLY A 146 -2.28 5.41 16.80
N GLU A 147 -1.03 4.96 16.78
CA GLU A 147 0.05 5.63 16.07
C GLU A 147 0.76 4.68 15.10
N VAL A 148 1.17 5.22 13.95
CA VAL A 148 1.96 4.44 12.97
C VAL A 148 3.32 4.12 13.57
N LEU A 149 3.71 2.86 13.48
CA LEU A 149 5.03 2.38 13.88
C LEU A 149 6.07 2.76 12.80
N TYR A 150 6.78 3.85 13.01
CA TYR A 150 7.87 4.25 12.13
C TYR A 150 9.21 3.59 12.50
N GLY A 151 9.39 3.21 13.77
CA GLY A 151 10.65 2.67 14.27
C GLY A 151 11.80 3.70 14.32
N HIS A 152 12.99 3.23 14.69
CA HIS A 152 14.17 4.10 14.83
C HIS A 152 14.61 4.75 13.52
N THR A 153 14.54 4.01 12.42
CA THR A 153 15.00 4.44 11.09
C THR A 153 13.90 5.00 10.21
N ALA A 154 12.67 5.10 10.72
CA ALA A 154 11.44 5.45 9.98
C ALA A 154 11.04 4.45 8.86
N PHE A 155 11.65 3.26 8.81
CA PHE A 155 11.36 2.21 7.83
C PHE A 155 10.80 0.94 8.48
N ALA A 156 10.19 1.03 9.67
CA ALA A 156 9.49 -0.11 10.25
C ALA A 156 8.25 -0.47 9.41
N GLY A 157 7.85 -1.74 9.48
CA GLY A 157 6.67 -2.18 8.74
C GLY A 157 6.96 -2.75 7.35
N GLU A 158 8.19 -3.09 7.02
CA GLU A 158 8.57 -3.70 5.74
C GLU A 158 8.29 -5.22 5.72
N LEU A 159 7.05 -5.62 6.04
CA LEU A 159 6.65 -7.05 6.08
C LEU A 159 6.82 -7.75 4.73
N GLY A 160 6.63 -7.04 3.63
CA GLY A 160 6.85 -7.56 2.28
C GLY A 160 8.27 -8.11 2.06
N HIS A 161 9.22 -7.61 2.82
CA HIS A 161 10.64 -8.01 2.73
C HIS A 161 11.08 -8.97 3.85
N THR A 162 10.16 -9.50 4.65
CA THR A 162 10.47 -10.63 5.54
C THR A 162 10.74 -11.89 4.72
N THR A 163 11.79 -12.64 5.08
CA THR A 163 12.14 -13.87 4.39
C THR A 163 11.25 -15.02 4.89
N LEU A 164 10.29 -15.45 4.08
CA LEU A 164 9.43 -16.60 4.40
C LEU A 164 9.99 -17.91 3.83
N VAL A 165 10.67 -17.85 2.70
CA VAL A 165 11.26 -19.02 2.03
C VAL A 165 12.77 -18.81 1.90
N PRO A 166 13.57 -19.29 2.86
CA PRO A 166 15.03 -19.17 2.78
C PRO A 166 15.59 -19.72 1.47
N GLY A 167 16.41 -18.92 0.76
CA GLY A 167 16.96 -19.31 -0.54
C GLY A 167 15.96 -19.29 -1.71
N GLY A 168 14.70 -18.84 -1.47
CA GLY A 168 13.63 -18.83 -2.46
C GLY A 168 13.81 -17.75 -3.55
N ARG A 169 12.67 -17.23 -4.04
CA ARG A 169 12.62 -16.30 -5.20
C ARG A 169 13.42 -15.02 -4.96
N GLU A 170 14.12 -14.55 -5.98
CA GLU A 170 14.81 -13.27 -5.96
C GLU A 170 13.82 -12.12 -5.81
N CYS A 171 14.13 -11.18 -4.91
CA CYS A 171 13.37 -9.98 -4.65
C CYS A 171 14.12 -8.74 -5.14
N GLY A 172 13.39 -7.72 -5.58
CA GLY A 172 13.94 -6.44 -6.01
C GLY A 172 14.77 -5.70 -4.94
N CYS A 173 14.61 -6.06 -3.66
CA CYS A 173 15.43 -5.53 -2.57
C CYS A 173 16.83 -6.15 -2.46
N GLY A 174 17.21 -7.08 -3.35
CA GLY A 174 18.48 -7.79 -3.35
C GLY A 174 18.53 -9.06 -2.48
N LYS A 175 17.46 -9.37 -1.72
CA LYS A 175 17.33 -10.59 -0.91
C LYS A 175 16.63 -11.69 -1.68
N LYS A 176 16.61 -12.90 -1.11
CA LYS A 176 15.84 -14.04 -1.61
C LYS A 176 14.77 -14.45 -0.60
N GLY A 177 13.62 -14.92 -1.14
CA GLY A 177 12.54 -15.50 -0.33
C GLY A 177 11.64 -14.52 0.39
N CYS A 178 11.62 -13.25 0.00
CA CYS A 178 10.74 -12.23 0.56
C CYS A 178 9.26 -12.55 0.29
N LEU A 179 8.39 -12.28 1.27
CA LEU A 179 6.93 -12.42 1.17
C LEU A 179 6.36 -11.82 -0.12
N GLU A 180 6.79 -10.62 -0.47
CA GLU A 180 6.35 -9.91 -1.68
C GLU A 180 6.44 -10.77 -2.94
N THR A 181 7.47 -11.59 -3.05
CA THR A 181 7.69 -12.42 -4.24
C THR A 181 6.70 -13.60 -4.37
N TYR A 182 5.86 -13.81 -3.36
CA TYR A 182 4.83 -14.87 -3.30
C TYR A 182 3.41 -14.30 -3.18
N ALA A 183 3.22 -13.25 -2.38
CA ALA A 183 1.89 -12.77 -1.97
C ALA A 183 1.54 -11.38 -2.54
N SER A 184 2.25 -10.89 -3.55
CA SER A 184 1.86 -9.72 -4.36
C SER A 184 1.18 -10.15 -5.66
N ALA A 185 0.65 -9.18 -6.42
CA ALA A 185 0.10 -9.45 -7.76
C ALA A 185 1.16 -10.05 -8.70
N SER A 186 2.39 -9.53 -8.67
CA SER A 186 3.51 -10.11 -9.44
C SER A 186 3.94 -11.47 -8.89
N GLY A 187 3.88 -11.67 -7.58
CA GLY A 187 4.16 -12.94 -6.91
C GLY A 187 3.20 -14.04 -7.34
N LEU A 188 1.89 -13.73 -7.41
CA LEU A 188 0.87 -14.65 -7.91
C LEU A 188 1.14 -15.06 -9.37
N VAL A 189 1.44 -14.09 -10.24
CA VAL A 189 1.77 -14.37 -11.65
C VAL A 189 2.98 -15.29 -11.75
N ARG A 190 4.05 -15.03 -10.98
CA ARG A 190 5.24 -15.92 -10.93
C ARG A 190 4.88 -17.32 -10.44
N THR A 191 3.95 -17.46 -9.50
CA THR A 191 3.47 -18.77 -9.03
C THR A 191 2.76 -19.54 -10.13
N VAL A 192 1.87 -18.87 -10.88
CA VAL A 192 1.20 -19.51 -12.05
C VAL A 192 2.23 -19.96 -13.07
N GLN A 193 3.16 -19.10 -13.46
CA GLN A 193 4.21 -19.43 -14.42
C GLN A 193 5.03 -20.65 -13.97
N GLN A 194 5.36 -20.73 -12.69
CA GLN A 194 6.06 -21.88 -12.12
C GLN A 194 5.23 -23.16 -12.23
N ILE A 195 3.96 -23.14 -11.82
CA ILE A 195 3.07 -24.31 -11.90
C ILE A 195 2.91 -24.77 -13.36
N LEU A 196 2.71 -23.84 -14.31
CA LEU A 196 2.60 -24.16 -15.73
C LEU A 196 3.87 -24.81 -16.30
N CYS A 197 5.06 -24.47 -15.78
CA CYS A 197 6.31 -25.13 -16.16
C CYS A 197 6.45 -26.51 -15.52
N ASP A 198 6.03 -26.66 -14.26
CA ASP A 198 6.27 -27.87 -13.47
C ASP A 198 5.22 -28.97 -13.72
N THR A 199 4.05 -28.63 -14.25
CA THR A 199 2.94 -29.55 -14.45
C THR A 199 2.48 -29.58 -15.91
N ARG A 200 1.71 -30.62 -16.27
CA ARG A 200 0.99 -30.73 -17.55
C ARG A 200 -0.50 -30.53 -17.38
N ASP A 201 -0.93 -29.96 -16.25
CA ASP A 201 -2.34 -29.72 -16.03
C ASP A 201 -2.93 -28.85 -17.15
N GLU A 202 -4.08 -29.20 -17.63
CA GLU A 202 -4.82 -28.37 -18.59
C GLU A 202 -5.24 -27.08 -17.93
N SER A 203 -5.04 -25.96 -18.61
CA SER A 203 -5.43 -24.64 -18.14
C SER A 203 -5.45 -23.65 -19.29
N PRO A 204 -6.47 -22.79 -19.40
CA PRO A 204 -6.53 -21.72 -20.40
C PRO A 204 -5.40 -20.69 -20.20
N LEU A 205 -4.76 -20.68 -19.02
CA LEU A 205 -3.62 -19.79 -18.76
C LEU A 205 -2.38 -20.15 -19.58
N ARG A 206 -2.31 -21.39 -20.16
CA ARG A 206 -1.21 -21.79 -21.06
C ARG A 206 -1.22 -21.05 -22.38
N ASP A 207 -2.39 -20.64 -22.84
CA ASP A 207 -2.55 -19.95 -24.12
C ASP A 207 -2.27 -18.45 -24.01
N ILE A 208 -1.99 -17.96 -22.79
CA ILE A 208 -1.71 -16.55 -22.52
C ILE A 208 -0.19 -16.34 -22.51
N ALA A 209 0.27 -15.38 -23.31
CA ALA A 209 1.68 -15.01 -23.30
C ALA A 209 2.14 -14.63 -21.88
N PRO A 210 3.31 -15.07 -21.40
CA PRO A 210 3.79 -14.83 -20.04
C PRO A 210 3.81 -13.35 -19.63
N THR A 211 4.04 -12.45 -20.60
CA THR A 211 4.05 -10.98 -20.40
C THR A 211 2.65 -10.36 -20.33
N ALA A 212 1.63 -11.07 -20.82
CA ALA A 212 0.22 -10.62 -20.79
C ALA A 212 -0.53 -11.17 -19.55
N LEU A 213 0.05 -12.13 -18.82
CA LEU A 213 -0.56 -12.71 -17.65
C LEU A 213 -0.59 -11.71 -16.51
N THR A 214 -1.77 -11.51 -15.93
CA THR A 214 -2.00 -10.58 -14.82
C THR A 214 -2.71 -11.28 -13.67
N SER A 215 -2.57 -10.74 -12.45
CA SER A 215 -3.30 -11.25 -11.27
C SER A 215 -4.82 -11.25 -11.47
N LYS A 216 -5.35 -10.30 -12.23
CA LYS A 216 -6.78 -10.24 -12.58
C LYS A 216 -7.20 -11.45 -13.43
N ILE A 217 -6.42 -11.78 -14.46
CA ILE A 217 -6.67 -12.96 -15.33
C ILE A 217 -6.64 -14.23 -14.47
N VAL A 218 -5.65 -14.37 -13.60
CA VAL A 218 -5.53 -15.51 -12.69
C VAL A 218 -6.74 -15.61 -11.76
N ALA A 219 -7.16 -14.50 -11.15
CA ALA A 219 -8.33 -14.47 -10.27
C ALA A 219 -9.63 -14.86 -11.03
N THR A 220 -9.79 -14.40 -12.28
CA THR A 220 -10.92 -14.80 -13.14
C THR A 220 -10.89 -16.30 -13.39
N ALA A 221 -9.77 -16.86 -13.84
CA ALA A 221 -9.63 -18.29 -14.08
C ALA A 221 -9.87 -19.14 -12.80
N ALA A 222 -9.41 -18.65 -11.65
CA ALA A 222 -9.68 -19.31 -10.38
C ALA A 222 -11.19 -19.30 -10.03
N SER A 223 -11.91 -18.21 -10.35
CA SER A 223 -13.37 -18.16 -10.16
C SER A 223 -14.14 -19.12 -11.08
N GLU A 224 -13.54 -19.50 -12.18
CA GLU A 224 -14.03 -20.49 -13.14
C GLU A 224 -13.53 -21.92 -12.82
N ASN A 225 -12.92 -22.12 -11.64
CA ASN A 225 -12.38 -23.38 -11.15
C ASN A 225 -11.20 -23.94 -11.98
N ASP A 226 -10.44 -23.10 -12.68
CA ASP A 226 -9.20 -23.55 -13.29
C ASP A 226 -8.22 -24.08 -12.24
N SER A 227 -7.75 -25.32 -12.41
CA SER A 227 -6.97 -26.00 -11.39
C SER A 227 -5.62 -25.34 -11.11
N VAL A 228 -4.98 -24.77 -12.12
CA VAL A 228 -3.68 -24.07 -11.99
C VAL A 228 -3.87 -22.74 -11.25
N ALA A 229 -4.90 -21.98 -11.63
CA ALA A 229 -5.22 -20.71 -10.98
C ALA A 229 -5.60 -20.90 -9.51
N VAL A 230 -6.44 -21.91 -9.21
CA VAL A 230 -6.84 -22.25 -7.83
C VAL A 230 -5.62 -22.67 -7.01
N LYS A 231 -4.73 -23.53 -7.53
CA LYS A 231 -3.48 -23.91 -6.84
C LYS A 231 -2.60 -22.67 -6.54
N ALA A 232 -2.47 -21.77 -7.51
CA ALA A 232 -1.66 -20.56 -7.36
C ALA A 232 -2.27 -19.58 -6.32
N MET A 233 -3.60 -19.41 -6.32
CA MET A 233 -4.32 -18.58 -5.33
C MET A 233 -4.18 -19.15 -3.93
N ASN A 234 -4.33 -20.46 -3.76
CA ASN A 234 -4.17 -21.12 -2.47
C ASN A 234 -2.74 -20.99 -1.93
N TYR A 235 -1.73 -21.17 -2.78
CA TYR A 235 -0.34 -20.97 -2.37
C TYR A 235 -0.05 -19.50 -1.99
N THR A 236 -0.60 -18.55 -2.73
CA THR A 236 -0.48 -17.12 -2.39
C THR A 236 -1.15 -16.82 -1.06
N ALA A 237 -2.34 -17.37 -0.81
CA ALA A 237 -3.07 -17.22 0.44
C ALA A 237 -2.34 -17.87 1.62
N GLU A 238 -1.71 -19.01 1.41
CA GLU A 238 -0.87 -19.69 2.40
C GLU A 238 0.33 -18.83 2.81
N MET A 239 1.08 -18.31 1.85
CA MET A 239 2.23 -17.42 2.11
C MET A 239 1.79 -16.12 2.84
N LEU A 240 0.67 -15.55 2.43
CA LEU A 240 0.11 -14.37 3.09
C LEU A 240 -0.36 -14.70 4.51
N GLY A 241 -1.05 -15.83 4.68
CA GLY A 241 -1.51 -16.32 5.98
C GLY A 241 -0.35 -16.59 6.95
N LEU A 242 0.73 -17.20 6.48
CA LEU A 242 1.94 -17.42 7.27
C LEU A 242 2.56 -16.11 7.75
N ALA A 243 2.65 -15.10 6.88
CA ALA A 243 3.15 -13.78 7.26
C ALA A 243 2.24 -13.11 8.29
N ILE A 244 0.93 -13.23 8.13
CA ILE A 244 -0.05 -12.68 9.09
C ILE A 244 0.08 -13.39 10.43
N VAL A 245 0.19 -14.72 10.49
CA VAL A 245 0.41 -15.48 11.73
C VAL A 245 1.65 -14.96 12.47
N ASN A 246 2.76 -14.77 11.76
CA ASN A 246 3.99 -14.21 12.33
C ASN A 246 3.78 -12.78 12.87
N ALA A 247 3.09 -11.93 12.11
CA ALA A 247 2.78 -10.56 12.52
C ALA A 247 1.85 -10.52 13.74
N VAL A 248 0.87 -11.42 13.82
CA VAL A 248 -0.06 -11.56 14.98
C VAL A 248 0.70 -11.91 16.25
N VAL A 249 1.60 -12.88 16.20
CA VAL A 249 2.43 -13.26 17.36
C VAL A 249 3.34 -12.12 17.79
N PHE A 250 3.82 -11.32 16.86
CA PHE A 250 4.75 -10.22 17.13
C PHE A 250 4.07 -8.95 17.66
N SER A 251 2.87 -8.58 17.15
CA SER A 251 2.26 -7.27 17.42
C SER A 251 0.84 -7.32 18.00
N SER A 252 0.20 -8.50 18.06
CA SER A 252 -1.15 -8.70 18.60
C SER A 252 -2.19 -7.68 18.09
N PRO A 253 -2.43 -7.57 16.77
CA PRO A 253 -3.35 -6.60 16.22
C PRO A 253 -4.81 -7.02 16.39
N GLU A 254 -5.73 -6.05 16.47
CA GLU A 254 -7.18 -6.25 16.42
C GLU A 254 -7.67 -6.73 15.05
N ALA A 255 -6.99 -6.24 14.00
CA ALA A 255 -7.29 -6.60 12.62
C ALA A 255 -6.07 -6.48 11.71
N VAL A 256 -6.12 -7.24 10.60
CA VAL A 256 -5.26 -7.03 9.43
C VAL A 256 -6.16 -6.67 8.26
N PHE A 257 -5.97 -5.48 7.72
CA PHE A 257 -6.68 -5.01 6.53
C PHE A 257 -5.86 -5.35 5.28
N LEU A 258 -6.53 -5.96 4.31
CA LEU A 258 -5.95 -6.22 3.00
C LEU A 258 -6.47 -5.18 2.01
N PHE A 259 -5.56 -4.54 1.30
CA PHE A 259 -5.84 -3.48 0.34
C PHE A 259 -5.13 -3.72 -0.98
N GLY A 260 -5.67 -3.23 -2.10
CA GLY A 260 -5.02 -3.26 -3.42
C GLY A 260 -5.62 -4.28 -4.38
N GLY A 261 -5.09 -4.28 -5.61
CA GLY A 261 -5.70 -4.97 -6.74
C GLY A 261 -5.91 -6.47 -6.56
N LEU A 262 -5.05 -7.15 -5.80
CA LEU A 262 -5.19 -8.58 -5.55
C LEU A 262 -6.41 -8.91 -4.68
N THR A 263 -6.86 -7.99 -3.82
CA THR A 263 -8.03 -8.20 -2.96
C THR A 263 -9.35 -8.27 -3.74
N LYS A 264 -9.36 -7.85 -5.02
CA LYS A 264 -10.52 -7.99 -5.91
C LYS A 264 -10.88 -9.44 -6.22
N ALA A 265 -9.99 -10.39 -5.93
CA ALA A 265 -10.30 -11.81 -5.98
C ALA A 265 -11.37 -12.22 -4.93
N GLY A 266 -11.70 -11.33 -3.97
CA GLY A 266 -12.76 -11.56 -3.00
C GLY A 266 -12.51 -12.82 -2.17
N ASP A 267 -13.56 -13.61 -1.96
CA ASP A 267 -13.51 -14.80 -1.11
C ASP A 267 -12.50 -15.86 -1.57
N ILE A 268 -12.12 -15.89 -2.84
CA ILE A 268 -11.07 -16.78 -3.37
C ILE A 268 -9.71 -16.50 -2.70
N LEU A 269 -9.45 -15.27 -2.29
CA LEU A 269 -8.27 -14.89 -1.53
C LEU A 269 -8.56 -14.89 -0.01
N PHE A 270 -9.64 -14.23 0.41
CA PHE A 270 -9.89 -13.99 1.84
C PHE A 270 -10.19 -15.25 2.62
N ASN A 271 -10.98 -16.19 2.08
CA ASN A 271 -11.33 -17.40 2.81
C ASN A 271 -10.13 -18.30 3.07
N PRO A 272 -9.28 -18.66 2.09
CA PRO A 272 -8.07 -19.44 2.37
C PRO A 272 -7.09 -18.74 3.32
N VAL A 273 -6.97 -17.40 3.27
CA VAL A 273 -6.13 -16.65 4.22
C VAL A 273 -6.69 -16.77 5.65
N ARG A 274 -8.00 -16.57 5.83
CA ARG A 274 -8.66 -16.69 7.14
C ARG A 274 -8.51 -18.10 7.71
N GLU A 275 -8.77 -19.11 6.90
CA GLU A 275 -8.63 -20.52 7.28
C GLU A 275 -7.20 -20.86 7.70
N TYR A 276 -6.21 -20.37 6.91
CA TYR A 276 -4.81 -20.57 7.26
C TYR A 276 -4.44 -19.91 8.60
N VAL A 277 -4.85 -18.66 8.80
CA VAL A 277 -4.56 -17.91 10.04
C VAL A 277 -5.22 -18.60 11.22
N ASP A 278 -6.49 -18.95 11.13
CA ASP A 278 -7.25 -19.57 12.23
C ASP A 278 -6.65 -20.92 12.65
N LYS A 279 -6.18 -21.69 11.67
CA LYS A 279 -5.56 -23.02 11.89
C LYS A 279 -4.18 -22.92 12.51
N ASN A 280 -3.38 -21.91 12.13
CA ASN A 280 -1.94 -21.87 12.43
C ASN A 280 -1.55 -20.85 13.50
N VAL A 281 -2.44 -19.94 13.90
CA VAL A 281 -2.15 -18.99 14.98
C VAL A 281 -2.12 -19.69 16.32
N MET A 282 -1.30 -19.19 17.26
CA MET A 282 -1.26 -19.72 18.63
C MET A 282 -2.65 -19.70 19.27
N PRO A 283 -3.02 -20.70 20.10
CA PRO A 283 -4.36 -20.81 20.67
C PRO A 283 -4.86 -19.54 21.37
N VAL A 284 -3.98 -18.77 22.01
CA VAL A 284 -4.29 -17.51 22.70
C VAL A 284 -4.80 -16.41 21.75
N PHE A 285 -4.47 -16.48 20.47
CA PHE A 285 -4.88 -15.50 19.44
C PHE A 285 -6.08 -15.97 18.59
N ARG A 286 -6.56 -17.20 18.76
CA ARG A 286 -7.69 -17.70 17.96
C ARG A 286 -8.93 -16.85 18.15
N GLY A 287 -9.50 -16.40 17.03
CA GLY A 287 -10.69 -15.55 17.01
C GLY A 287 -10.46 -14.10 17.50
N THR A 288 -9.24 -13.70 17.86
CA THR A 288 -8.95 -12.34 18.33
C THR A 288 -8.60 -11.38 17.20
N VAL A 289 -8.14 -11.88 16.06
CA VAL A 289 -7.68 -11.09 14.92
C VAL A 289 -8.65 -11.22 13.76
N LYS A 290 -9.08 -10.10 13.21
CA LYS A 290 -9.97 -10.06 12.04
C LYS A 290 -9.15 -9.84 10.76
N ILE A 291 -9.41 -10.62 9.70
CA ILE A 291 -8.86 -10.38 8.36
C ILE A 291 -9.95 -9.70 7.53
N LEU A 292 -9.75 -8.43 7.23
CA LEU A 292 -10.77 -7.55 6.66
C LEU A 292 -10.32 -6.95 5.32
N PRO A 293 -11.25 -6.71 4.39
CA PRO A 293 -10.97 -5.82 3.27
C PRO A 293 -10.79 -4.39 3.76
N SER A 294 -10.05 -3.58 3.02
CA SER A 294 -9.96 -2.14 3.26
C SER A 294 -11.35 -1.50 3.32
N GLY A 295 -11.55 -0.61 4.28
CA GLY A 295 -12.76 0.23 4.38
C GLY A 295 -12.71 1.47 3.49
N ILE A 296 -11.63 1.68 2.75
CA ILE A 296 -11.43 2.79 1.81
C ILE A 296 -11.66 2.31 0.38
N SER A 297 -12.47 3.06 -0.39
CA SER A 297 -12.65 2.80 -1.81
C SER A 297 -11.33 2.95 -2.57
N GLU A 298 -10.95 1.95 -3.36
CA GLU A 298 -9.71 1.95 -4.15
C GLU A 298 -9.59 3.17 -5.09
N SER A 299 -10.71 3.67 -5.63
CA SER A 299 -10.68 4.80 -6.55
C SER A 299 -10.06 6.07 -5.97
N ASN A 300 -10.11 6.21 -4.63
CA ASN A 300 -9.65 7.43 -3.94
C ASN A 300 -8.61 7.14 -2.86
N ALA A 301 -8.23 5.88 -2.70
CA ALA A 301 -7.46 5.44 -1.53
C ALA A 301 -6.10 6.11 -1.42
N ALA A 302 -5.41 6.31 -2.52
CA ALA A 302 -4.09 6.93 -2.55
C ALA A 302 -4.14 8.39 -2.04
N VAL A 303 -5.05 9.19 -2.62
CA VAL A 303 -5.27 10.58 -2.21
C VAL A 303 -5.82 10.65 -0.79
N LEU A 304 -6.76 9.76 -0.44
CA LEU A 304 -7.40 9.75 0.86
C LEU A 304 -6.44 9.36 1.98
N GLY A 305 -5.60 8.34 1.76
CA GLY A 305 -4.56 7.93 2.70
C GLY A 305 -3.53 9.03 2.96
N ALA A 306 -3.05 9.66 1.91
CA ALA A 306 -2.13 10.79 2.01
C ALA A 306 -2.79 12.02 2.70
N ALA A 307 -4.03 12.36 2.36
CA ALA A 307 -4.75 13.44 3.03
C ALA A 307 -5.02 13.13 4.51
N ALA A 308 -5.33 11.86 4.83
CA ALA A 308 -5.52 11.43 6.21
C ALA A 308 -4.27 11.71 7.06
N LEU A 309 -3.07 11.51 6.51
CA LEU A 309 -1.82 11.87 7.17
C LEU A 309 -1.78 13.36 7.53
N GLY A 310 -2.12 14.25 6.58
CA GLY A 310 -2.18 15.69 6.83
C GLY A 310 -3.21 16.04 7.90
N TRP A 311 -4.41 15.49 7.86
CA TRP A 311 -5.44 15.69 8.87
C TRP A 311 -5.04 15.16 10.26
N ASN A 312 -4.33 14.04 10.31
CA ASN A 312 -3.86 13.44 11.56
C ASN A 312 -2.79 14.30 12.23
N GLU A 313 -1.85 14.84 11.47
CA GLU A 313 -0.79 15.69 12.02
C GLU A 313 -1.30 17.05 12.49
N LEU A 314 -2.30 17.63 11.81
CA LEU A 314 -2.95 18.87 12.27
C LEU A 314 -3.72 18.72 13.60
N LYS A 315 -4.09 17.50 14.00
CA LYS A 315 -4.71 17.24 15.31
C LYS A 315 -3.70 17.18 16.46
N LYS A 316 -2.42 16.99 16.15
CA LYS A 316 -1.35 16.88 17.15
C LYS A 316 -0.75 18.25 17.53
N GLN A 317 -1.06 19.29 16.75
CA GLN A 317 -0.70 20.69 17.01
C GLN A 317 -1.79 21.40 17.83
#